data_dd7f49b68964d950d5ff0eb4f9827aa3
#
_entry.id   dd7f49b68964d950d5ff0eb4f9827aa3
#
_cell.length_a   1.000
_cell.length_b   1.000
_cell.length_c   1.000
_cell.angle_alpha   90.00
_cell.angle_beta   90.00
_cell.angle_gamma   90.00
#
_symmetry.space_group_name_H-M   'P 1'
#
loop_
_entity.id
_entity.type
_entity.pdbx_description
1 polymer ?
#
loop_
_entity_poly.entity_id
_entity_poly.type
_entity_poly.pdbx_seq_one_letter_code
_entity_poly.pdbx_strand_id
1 'polypeptide(L)'
;MIGVLVVDDDFRVAQVHAGFVELVPGFQVVGQAHTAADARAKAGELGPELVVLDVYLPDASGLDLLPELDADVIMATAAADARSVRAALSRGALHYLIKPFAAQELAARLTAYARYRDQLGTRRELSQEAVDQAVRVLHTTSQGPAHTAKGQSLVTSRLITETLERAGRPRSAAEIAAEVGISRATAQRYLASLAQAGRVRVSLRYGTTGRPEHEYAWRAEP
;
A
#
# COMPACT_ATOMS: atom_id res chain seq x y z
N MET A 1 17.98 -11.07 -2.61
CA MET A 1 17.55 -9.75 -3.08
C MET A 1 16.61 -9.94 -4.24
N ILE A 2 15.51 -9.21 -4.29
CA ILE A 2 14.50 -9.31 -5.36
C ILE A 2 14.93 -8.42 -6.52
N GLY A 3 15.18 -9.01 -7.69
CA GLY A 3 15.57 -8.31 -8.90
C GLY A 3 14.36 -7.65 -9.58
N VAL A 4 14.44 -6.33 -9.83
CA VAL A 4 13.37 -5.53 -10.44
C VAL A 4 13.81 -4.97 -11.78
N LEU A 5 13.02 -5.21 -12.83
CA LEU A 5 13.13 -4.51 -14.11
C LEU A 5 12.15 -3.32 -14.11
N VAL A 6 12.62 -2.13 -14.43
CA VAL A 6 11.78 -0.94 -14.58
C VAL A 6 11.55 -0.65 -16.06
N VAL A 7 10.28 -0.58 -16.48
CA VAL A 7 9.88 -0.39 -17.88
C VAL A 7 9.01 0.86 -18.00
N ASP A 8 9.54 1.88 -18.70
CA ASP A 8 8.90 3.19 -18.86
C ASP A 8 9.47 3.87 -20.11
N ASP A 9 8.64 4.43 -20.97
CA ASP A 9 9.07 5.09 -22.20
C ASP A 9 9.87 6.37 -21.94
N ASP A 10 9.59 7.06 -20.83
CA ASP A 10 10.37 8.20 -20.39
C ASP A 10 11.56 7.76 -19.54
N PHE A 11 12.77 7.93 -20.09
CA PHE A 11 14.03 7.63 -19.42
C PHE A 11 14.16 8.28 -18.02
N ARG A 12 13.67 9.52 -17.87
CA ARG A 12 13.76 10.23 -16.59
C ARG A 12 12.82 9.64 -15.56
N VAL A 13 11.62 9.26 -15.99
CA VAL A 13 10.62 8.59 -15.13
C VAL A 13 11.11 7.21 -14.72
N ALA A 14 11.66 6.43 -15.67
CA ALA A 14 12.29 5.15 -15.38
C ALA A 14 13.39 5.27 -14.32
N GLN A 15 14.26 6.29 -14.46
CA GLN A 15 15.34 6.54 -13.50
C GLN A 15 14.81 6.93 -12.10
N VAL A 16 13.74 7.73 -12.03
CA VAL A 16 13.09 8.09 -10.77
C VAL A 16 12.49 6.86 -10.10
N HIS A 17 11.77 6.03 -10.85
CA HIS A 17 11.18 4.79 -10.33
C HIS A 17 12.26 3.79 -9.91
N ALA A 18 13.35 3.67 -10.65
CA ALA A 18 14.51 2.88 -10.25
C ALA A 18 15.08 3.36 -8.91
N GLY A 19 15.26 4.67 -8.74
CA GLY A 19 15.65 5.25 -7.47
C GLY A 19 14.69 4.94 -6.31
N PHE A 20 13.38 4.92 -6.57
CA PHE A 20 12.39 4.53 -5.56
C PHE A 20 12.51 3.04 -5.16
N VAL A 21 12.79 2.15 -6.12
CA VAL A 21 13.03 0.71 -5.84
C VAL A 21 14.27 0.52 -4.99
N GLU A 22 15.38 1.18 -5.31
CA GLU A 22 16.66 1.07 -4.60
C GLU A 22 16.59 1.56 -3.14
N LEU A 23 15.63 2.44 -2.81
CA LEU A 23 15.38 2.88 -1.43
C LEU A 23 14.71 1.80 -0.56
N VAL A 24 14.20 0.72 -1.16
CA VAL A 24 13.48 -0.33 -0.42
C VAL A 24 14.42 -1.49 -0.10
N PRO A 25 14.70 -1.77 1.18
CA PRO A 25 15.58 -2.88 1.55
C PRO A 25 15.09 -4.23 0.99
N GLY A 26 16.02 -5.01 0.43
CA GLY A 26 15.72 -6.32 -0.15
C GLY A 26 15.41 -6.31 -1.64
N PHE A 27 15.36 -5.13 -2.28
CA PHE A 27 15.17 -4.96 -3.73
C PHE A 27 16.42 -4.40 -4.38
N GLN A 28 16.60 -4.72 -5.66
CA GLN A 28 17.63 -4.15 -6.53
C GLN A 28 17.09 -3.98 -7.94
N VAL A 29 17.46 -2.91 -8.62
CA VAL A 29 17.16 -2.73 -10.04
C VAL A 29 18.16 -3.53 -10.85
N VAL A 30 17.68 -4.52 -11.61
CA VAL A 30 18.53 -5.35 -12.48
C VAL A 30 18.63 -4.78 -13.90
N GLY A 31 17.70 -3.88 -14.28
CA GLY A 31 17.71 -3.22 -15.57
C GLY A 31 16.61 -2.19 -15.72
N GLN A 32 16.71 -1.41 -16.80
CA GLN A 32 15.66 -0.48 -17.23
C GLN A 32 15.41 -0.72 -18.73
N ALA A 33 14.15 -0.61 -19.16
CA ALA A 33 13.74 -0.75 -20.55
C ALA A 33 12.78 0.40 -20.93
N HIS A 34 12.82 0.80 -22.21
CA HIS A 34 12.04 1.94 -22.70
C HIS A 34 11.10 1.57 -23.85
N THR A 35 11.10 0.30 -24.24
CA THR A 35 10.21 -0.28 -25.24
C THR A 35 9.76 -1.65 -24.79
N ALA A 36 8.67 -2.16 -25.35
CA ALA A 36 8.22 -3.52 -25.07
C ALA A 36 9.22 -4.56 -25.59
N ALA A 37 9.85 -4.32 -26.75
CA ALA A 37 10.87 -5.19 -27.31
C ALA A 37 12.09 -5.30 -26.39
N ASP A 38 12.60 -4.16 -25.89
CA ASP A 38 13.72 -4.13 -24.94
C ASP A 38 13.36 -4.78 -23.61
N ALA A 39 12.13 -4.56 -23.13
CA ALA A 39 11.63 -5.18 -21.90
C ALA A 39 11.59 -6.72 -22.00
N ARG A 40 11.11 -7.29 -23.14
CA ARG A 40 11.15 -8.73 -23.38
C ARG A 40 12.56 -9.29 -23.37
N ALA A 41 13.48 -8.63 -24.10
CA ALA A 41 14.87 -9.06 -24.19
C ALA A 41 15.52 -9.08 -22.80
N LYS A 42 15.39 -7.99 -22.05
CA LYS A 42 15.96 -7.86 -20.70
C LYS A 42 15.28 -8.78 -19.68
N ALA A 43 13.98 -9.02 -19.78
CA ALA A 43 13.31 -9.98 -18.91
C ALA A 43 13.87 -11.39 -19.12
N GLY A 44 14.11 -11.81 -20.37
CA GLY A 44 14.71 -13.11 -20.67
C GLY A 44 16.20 -13.21 -20.27
N GLU A 45 16.96 -12.13 -20.41
CA GLU A 45 18.39 -12.10 -20.10
C GLU A 45 18.66 -11.98 -18.59
N LEU A 46 17.97 -11.07 -17.90
CA LEU A 46 18.25 -10.70 -16.53
C LEU A 46 17.44 -11.50 -15.50
N GLY A 47 16.37 -12.19 -15.90
CA GLY A 47 15.50 -12.99 -15.05
C GLY A 47 14.94 -12.19 -13.86
N PRO A 48 14.32 -11.03 -14.07
CA PRO A 48 13.76 -10.25 -12.95
C PRO A 48 12.63 -11.03 -12.29
N GLU A 49 12.53 -10.94 -10.98
CA GLU A 49 11.41 -11.52 -10.23
C GLU A 49 10.19 -10.61 -10.24
N LEU A 50 10.40 -9.31 -10.46
CA LEU A 50 9.36 -8.29 -10.50
C LEU A 50 9.61 -7.29 -11.63
N VAL A 51 8.55 -6.86 -12.31
CA VAL A 51 8.59 -5.79 -13.29
C VAL A 51 7.70 -4.63 -12.83
N VAL A 52 8.23 -3.42 -12.83
CA VAL A 52 7.46 -2.17 -12.71
C VAL A 52 7.22 -1.67 -14.13
N LEU A 53 5.97 -1.73 -14.60
CA LEU A 53 5.62 -1.63 -16.02
C LEU A 53 4.66 -0.48 -16.31
N ASP A 54 5.00 0.38 -17.28
CA ASP A 54 4.05 1.34 -17.85
C ASP A 54 3.14 0.66 -18.90
N VAL A 55 1.93 1.17 -19.03
CA VAL A 55 0.98 0.81 -20.10
C VAL A 55 1.42 1.40 -21.43
N TYR A 56 1.90 2.64 -21.43
CA TYR A 56 2.23 3.38 -22.64
C TYR A 56 3.70 3.17 -23.01
N LEU A 57 3.93 2.31 -23.99
CA LEU A 57 5.25 2.10 -24.57
C LEU A 57 5.17 2.43 -26.08
N PRO A 58 6.28 2.86 -26.70
CA PRO A 58 6.24 3.40 -28.08
C PRO A 58 5.97 2.35 -29.15
N ASP A 59 6.23 1.10 -28.87
CA ASP A 59 6.17 -0.03 -29.83
C ASP A 59 5.02 -1.00 -29.55
N ALA A 60 4.47 -1.04 -28.32
CA ALA A 60 3.33 -1.87 -27.96
C ALA A 60 2.70 -1.39 -26.65
N SER A 61 1.51 -1.91 -26.30
CA SER A 61 0.93 -1.67 -24.98
C SER A 61 1.61 -2.54 -23.91
N GLY A 62 1.96 -1.95 -22.76
CA GLY A 62 2.42 -2.74 -21.61
C GLY A 62 1.37 -3.76 -21.11
N LEU A 63 0.09 -3.51 -21.38
CA LEU A 63 -0.96 -4.51 -21.11
C LEU A 63 -0.81 -5.77 -21.97
N ASP A 64 -0.34 -5.64 -23.21
CA ASP A 64 -0.14 -6.79 -24.09
C ASP A 64 1.17 -7.50 -23.77
N LEU A 65 2.17 -6.77 -23.27
CA LEU A 65 3.42 -7.33 -22.80
C LEU A 65 3.26 -8.15 -21.51
N LEU A 66 2.34 -7.76 -20.63
CA LEU A 66 2.18 -8.33 -19.29
C LEU A 66 2.09 -9.88 -19.27
N PRO A 67 1.26 -10.55 -20.09
CA PRO A 67 1.16 -12.01 -20.10
C PRO A 67 2.38 -12.73 -20.74
N GLU A 68 3.29 -11.99 -21.36
CA GLU A 68 4.49 -12.53 -21.98
C GLU A 68 5.71 -12.55 -21.05
N LEU A 69 5.60 -11.86 -19.90
CA LEU A 69 6.68 -11.76 -18.92
C LEU A 69 6.61 -12.94 -17.92
N ASP A 70 7.72 -13.67 -17.79
CA ASP A 70 7.88 -14.67 -16.73
C ASP A 70 8.35 -14.00 -15.43
N ALA A 71 7.56 -13.06 -14.94
CA ALA A 71 7.82 -12.28 -13.74
C ALA A 71 6.51 -11.72 -13.18
N ASP A 72 6.47 -11.45 -11.88
CA ASP A 72 5.37 -10.71 -11.28
C ASP A 72 5.38 -9.24 -11.74
N VAL A 73 4.20 -8.62 -11.87
CA VAL A 73 4.10 -7.26 -12.43
C VAL A 73 3.33 -6.32 -11.50
N ILE A 74 3.92 -5.13 -11.29
CA ILE A 74 3.25 -3.95 -10.75
C ILE A 74 3.12 -2.93 -11.88
N MET A 75 1.89 -2.55 -12.23
CA MET A 75 1.67 -1.47 -13.19
C MET A 75 1.97 -0.12 -12.54
N ALA A 76 2.69 0.76 -13.28
CA ALA A 76 3.01 2.13 -12.86
C ALA A 76 2.81 3.06 -14.06
N THR A 77 1.62 3.66 -14.21
CA THR A 77 1.19 4.27 -15.46
C THR A 77 0.30 5.49 -15.26
N ALA A 78 0.22 6.36 -16.27
CA ALA A 78 -0.74 7.46 -16.32
C ALA A 78 -2.16 7.02 -16.73
N ALA A 79 -2.36 5.79 -17.19
CA ALA A 79 -3.68 5.25 -17.53
C ALA A 79 -4.53 5.08 -16.26
N ALA A 80 -5.55 5.94 -16.11
CA ALA A 80 -6.41 5.95 -14.91
C ALA A 80 -7.84 5.47 -15.20
N ASP A 81 -8.12 5.02 -16.41
CA ASP A 81 -9.44 4.57 -16.80
C ASP A 81 -9.74 3.14 -16.31
N ALA A 82 -11.01 2.88 -15.99
CA ALA A 82 -11.43 1.60 -15.41
C ALA A 82 -11.23 0.39 -16.36
N ARG A 83 -11.13 0.59 -17.67
CA ARG A 83 -10.89 -0.46 -18.65
C ARG A 83 -9.44 -0.93 -18.56
N SER A 84 -8.49 0.00 -18.55
CA SER A 84 -7.05 -0.29 -18.40
C SER A 84 -6.75 -0.97 -17.06
N VAL A 85 -7.32 -0.47 -15.96
CA VAL A 85 -7.17 -1.10 -14.62
C VAL A 85 -7.68 -2.54 -14.63
N ARG A 86 -8.91 -2.77 -15.13
CA ARG A 86 -9.47 -4.14 -15.20
C ARG A 86 -8.67 -5.06 -16.11
N ALA A 87 -8.20 -4.56 -17.25
CA ALA A 87 -7.39 -5.34 -18.18
C ALA A 87 -6.06 -5.76 -17.55
N ALA A 88 -5.38 -4.88 -16.82
CA ALA A 88 -4.14 -5.20 -16.11
C ALA A 88 -4.36 -6.28 -15.04
N LEU A 89 -5.34 -6.09 -14.17
CA LEU A 89 -5.62 -7.04 -13.08
C LEU A 89 -6.07 -8.40 -13.60
N SER A 90 -6.90 -8.45 -14.66
CA SER A 90 -7.34 -9.71 -15.28
C SER A 90 -6.22 -10.46 -16.01
N ARG A 91 -5.14 -9.77 -16.39
CA ARG A 91 -3.95 -10.32 -17.02
C ARG A 91 -2.83 -10.66 -16.05
N GLY A 92 -3.07 -10.54 -14.74
CA GLY A 92 -2.15 -10.99 -13.70
C GLY A 92 -1.30 -9.89 -13.04
N ALA A 93 -1.56 -8.60 -13.29
CA ALA A 93 -0.88 -7.55 -12.53
C ALA A 93 -1.25 -7.64 -11.05
N LEU A 94 -0.24 -7.69 -10.18
CA LEU A 94 -0.44 -7.78 -8.74
C LEU A 94 -0.91 -6.46 -8.13
N HIS A 95 -0.42 -5.34 -8.68
CA HIS A 95 -0.77 -3.98 -8.25
C HIS A 95 -0.89 -3.02 -9.42
N TYR A 96 -1.58 -1.91 -9.19
CA TYR A 96 -1.74 -0.83 -10.15
C TYR A 96 -1.49 0.51 -9.45
N LEU A 97 -0.50 1.26 -9.92
CA LEU A 97 -0.16 2.61 -9.45
C LEU A 97 -0.45 3.62 -10.55
N ILE A 98 -1.22 4.65 -10.22
CA ILE A 98 -1.55 5.74 -11.14
C ILE A 98 -0.55 6.88 -10.93
N LYS A 99 0.20 7.25 -11.98
CA LYS A 99 1.11 8.39 -11.96
C LYS A 99 0.33 9.72 -11.90
N PRO A 100 0.80 10.72 -11.15
CA PRO A 100 2.02 10.73 -10.32
C PRO A 100 1.77 10.09 -8.96
N PHE A 101 2.73 9.30 -8.46
CA PHE A 101 2.71 8.71 -7.13
C PHE A 101 4.00 9.01 -6.35
N ALA A 102 3.93 8.99 -5.03
CA ALA A 102 5.08 9.20 -4.17
C ALA A 102 5.92 7.91 -4.01
N ALA A 103 7.23 8.08 -3.70
CA ALA A 103 8.12 6.95 -3.43
C ALA A 103 7.56 5.98 -2.39
N GLN A 104 6.88 6.50 -1.36
CA GLN A 104 6.26 5.71 -0.30
C GLN A 104 5.14 4.79 -0.81
N GLU A 105 4.44 5.18 -1.88
CA GLU A 105 3.37 4.38 -2.45
C GLU A 105 3.92 3.15 -3.19
N LEU A 106 5.00 3.30 -3.95
CA LEU A 106 5.70 2.18 -4.56
C LEU A 106 6.36 1.31 -3.49
N ALA A 107 7.05 1.91 -2.51
CA ALA A 107 7.69 1.20 -1.41
C ALA A 107 6.70 0.33 -0.62
N ALA A 108 5.48 0.81 -0.38
CA ALA A 108 4.44 0.03 0.29
C ALA A 108 4.05 -1.23 -0.52
N ARG A 109 3.94 -1.13 -1.86
CA ARG A 109 3.65 -2.29 -2.73
C ARG A 109 4.80 -3.27 -2.77
N LEU A 110 6.02 -2.78 -2.88
CA LEU A 110 7.22 -3.62 -2.86
C LEU A 110 7.34 -4.38 -1.53
N THR A 111 7.12 -3.70 -0.42
CA THR A 111 7.14 -4.33 0.90
C THR A 111 6.04 -5.39 1.06
N ALA A 112 4.82 -5.11 0.58
CA ALA A 112 3.73 -6.08 0.57
C ALA A 112 4.06 -7.30 -0.31
N TYR A 113 4.64 -7.07 -1.48
CA TYR A 113 5.10 -8.10 -2.39
C TYR A 113 6.20 -8.99 -1.78
N ALA A 114 7.21 -8.41 -1.12
CA ALA A 114 8.24 -9.19 -0.45
C ALA A 114 7.67 -10.13 0.61
N ARG A 115 6.74 -9.62 1.43
CA ARG A 115 6.05 -10.44 2.45
C ARG A 115 5.17 -11.54 1.83
N TYR A 116 4.48 -11.24 0.74
CA TYR A 116 3.70 -12.21 -0.02
C TYR A 116 4.60 -13.37 -0.52
N ARG A 117 5.71 -13.04 -1.15
CA ARG A 117 6.68 -14.04 -1.63
C ARG A 117 7.27 -14.89 -0.50
N ASP A 118 7.64 -14.26 0.61
CA ASP A 118 8.18 -14.93 1.78
C ASP A 118 7.19 -15.97 2.33
N GLN A 119 5.89 -15.63 2.40
CA GLN A 119 4.86 -16.54 2.85
C GLN A 119 4.63 -17.73 1.91
N LEU A 120 4.77 -17.55 0.60
CA LEU A 120 4.60 -18.62 -0.39
C LEU A 120 5.87 -19.47 -0.55
N GLY A 121 7.06 -18.88 -0.42
CA GLY A 121 8.34 -19.53 -0.73
C GLY A 121 8.84 -20.51 0.33
N THR A 122 8.34 -20.51 1.54
CA THR A 122 8.86 -21.28 2.67
C THR A 122 8.21 -22.64 2.88
N ARG A 123 7.12 -22.99 2.20
CA ARG A 123 6.33 -24.19 2.46
C ARG A 123 6.10 -25.03 1.19
N ARG A 124 6.30 -26.33 1.30
CA ARG A 124 6.00 -27.32 0.26
C ARG A 124 4.49 -27.50 0.01
N GLU A 125 3.69 -27.30 1.06
CA GLU A 125 2.23 -27.33 1.03
C GLU A 125 1.69 -26.15 1.85
N LEU A 126 0.69 -25.48 1.31
CA LEU A 126 0.04 -24.34 1.95
C LEU A 126 -1.34 -24.75 2.45
N SER A 127 -1.69 -24.37 3.68
CA SER A 127 -3.07 -24.42 4.12
C SER A 127 -3.90 -23.28 3.49
N GLN A 128 -5.23 -23.43 3.46
CA GLN A 128 -6.10 -22.37 2.95
C GLN A 128 -5.89 -21.04 3.71
N GLU A 129 -5.67 -21.09 5.03
CA GLU A 129 -5.41 -19.90 5.85
C GLU A 129 -4.11 -19.22 5.46
N ALA A 130 -3.07 -19.98 5.11
CA ALA A 130 -1.80 -19.42 4.65
C ALA A 130 -1.94 -18.73 3.27
N VAL A 131 -2.72 -19.29 2.36
CA VAL A 131 -3.05 -18.68 1.07
C VAL A 131 -3.85 -17.40 1.28
N ASP A 132 -4.91 -17.43 2.10
CA ASP A 132 -5.74 -16.26 2.40
C ASP A 132 -4.92 -15.15 3.07
N GLN A 133 -3.97 -15.52 3.91
CA GLN A 133 -3.06 -14.57 4.56
C GLN A 133 -2.09 -13.95 3.54
N ALA A 134 -1.49 -14.73 2.66
CA ALA A 134 -0.59 -14.24 1.62
C ALA A 134 -1.30 -13.24 0.69
N VAL A 135 -2.51 -13.60 0.22
CA VAL A 135 -3.33 -12.72 -0.62
C VAL A 135 -3.70 -11.43 0.12
N ARG A 136 -4.09 -11.53 1.39
CA ARG A 136 -4.37 -10.34 2.21
C ARG A 136 -3.16 -9.44 2.34
N VAL A 137 -1.98 -10.00 2.62
CA VAL A 137 -0.73 -9.24 2.77
C VAL A 137 -0.38 -8.53 1.47
N LEU A 138 -0.53 -9.17 0.32
CA LEU A 138 -0.29 -8.57 -0.98
C LEU A 138 -1.18 -7.34 -1.20
N HIS A 139 -2.50 -7.45 -0.90
CA HIS A 139 -3.46 -6.37 -1.12
C HIS A 139 -3.58 -5.39 0.06
N THR A 140 -3.09 -5.77 1.24
CA THR A 140 -2.90 -4.81 2.32
C THR A 140 -1.63 -4.04 2.00
N THR A 141 -1.77 -2.99 1.21
CA THR A 141 -0.77 -1.94 1.22
C THR A 141 -0.74 -1.49 2.67
N SER A 142 0.25 -2.00 3.43
CA SER A 142 0.60 -1.38 4.69
C SER A 142 0.85 0.05 4.31
N GLN A 143 -0.14 0.90 4.52
CA GLN A 143 0.10 2.31 4.58
C GLN A 143 1.24 2.39 5.58
N GLY A 144 2.44 2.67 5.07
CA GLY A 144 3.47 3.25 5.90
C GLY A 144 2.78 4.33 6.71
N PRO A 145 3.21 4.67 7.92
CA PRO A 145 2.40 5.24 8.99
C PRO A 145 1.32 6.16 8.45
N ALA A 146 0.09 5.65 8.42
CA ALA A 146 -1.16 6.26 8.00
C ALA A 146 -1.02 7.18 6.76
N HIS A 147 -1.65 6.82 5.61
CA HIS A 147 -2.31 7.83 4.82
C HIS A 147 -3.15 8.66 5.81
N THR A 148 -2.55 9.70 6.31
CA THR A 148 -3.34 10.78 6.90
C THR A 148 -4.25 11.22 5.77
N ALA A 149 -5.52 10.82 5.84
CA ALA A 149 -6.57 11.33 4.95
C ALA A 149 -6.29 12.82 4.79
N LYS A 150 -6.30 13.35 3.54
CA LYS A 150 -5.93 14.73 3.21
C LYS A 150 -6.28 15.66 4.39
N GLY A 151 -5.27 16.17 5.12
CA GLY A 151 -5.44 17.00 6.31
C GLY A 151 -5.23 16.33 7.68
N GLN A 152 -4.67 15.12 7.79
CA GLN A 152 -4.28 14.54 9.08
C GLN A 152 -2.75 14.70 9.31
N SER A 153 -2.37 15.39 10.36
CA SER A 153 -0.98 15.57 10.79
C SER A 153 -0.49 14.33 11.55
N LEU A 154 0.72 13.84 11.26
CA LEU A 154 1.36 12.75 12.01
C LEU A 154 1.52 13.09 13.49
N VAL A 155 1.77 14.36 13.80
CA VAL A 155 1.89 14.86 15.18
C VAL A 155 0.55 14.71 15.90
N THR A 156 -0.55 15.10 15.27
CA THR A 156 -1.90 14.98 15.86
C THR A 156 -2.31 13.52 16.04
N SER A 157 -1.99 12.64 15.07
CA SER A 157 -2.24 11.20 15.19
C SER A 157 -1.52 10.60 16.40
N ARG A 158 -0.25 10.93 16.57
CA ARG A 158 0.56 10.47 17.69
C ARG A 158 0.02 10.95 19.04
N LEU A 159 -0.32 12.24 19.15
CA LEU A 159 -0.92 12.80 20.36
C LEU A 159 -2.23 12.11 20.75
N ILE A 160 -3.12 11.84 19.78
CA ILE A 160 -4.37 11.12 20.04
C ILE A 160 -4.09 9.69 20.53
N THR A 161 -3.14 8.99 19.90
CA THR A 161 -2.74 7.64 20.31
C THR A 161 -2.21 7.62 21.74
N GLU A 162 -1.24 8.47 22.05
CA GLU A 162 -0.64 8.59 23.38
C GLU A 162 -1.69 8.98 24.47
N THR A 163 -2.65 9.82 24.10
CA THR A 163 -3.75 10.21 25.00
C THR A 163 -4.67 9.03 25.30
N LEU A 164 -5.00 8.20 24.29
CA LEU A 164 -5.82 7.01 24.48
C LEU A 164 -5.11 5.91 25.28
N GLU A 165 -3.83 5.69 25.01
CA GLU A 165 -3.00 4.72 25.74
C GLU A 165 -2.91 5.07 27.24
N ARG A 166 -2.67 6.35 27.54
CA ARG A 166 -2.59 6.84 28.92
C ARG A 166 -3.92 6.87 29.65
N ALA A 167 -5.04 7.01 28.93
CA ALA A 167 -6.35 7.19 29.56
C ALA A 167 -6.82 5.97 30.36
N GLY A 168 -6.41 4.74 30.00
CA GLY A 168 -6.79 3.50 30.69
C GLY A 168 -8.30 3.21 30.73
N ARG A 169 -9.13 4.09 30.13
CA ARG A 169 -10.60 4.01 30.08
C ARG A 169 -11.12 4.49 28.72
N PRO A 170 -12.34 4.09 28.32
CA PRO A 170 -12.96 4.65 27.13
C PRO A 170 -13.13 6.18 27.22
N ARG A 171 -12.89 6.88 26.12
CA ARG A 171 -13.00 8.33 25.99
C ARG A 171 -13.82 8.71 24.76
N SER A 172 -14.63 9.75 24.87
CA SER A 172 -15.37 10.29 23.73
C SER A 172 -14.47 11.15 22.82
N ALA A 173 -14.90 11.36 21.59
CA ALA A 173 -14.20 12.26 20.66
C ALA A 173 -14.11 13.70 21.18
N ALA A 174 -15.09 14.14 21.99
CA ALA A 174 -15.10 15.46 22.60
C ALA A 174 -14.02 15.57 23.70
N GLU A 175 -13.90 14.54 24.55
CA GLU A 175 -12.87 14.52 25.61
C GLU A 175 -11.46 14.49 25.03
N ILE A 176 -11.23 13.66 23.98
CA ILE A 176 -9.94 13.62 23.30
C ILE A 176 -9.62 14.95 22.60
N ALA A 177 -10.62 15.56 21.95
CA ALA A 177 -10.45 16.85 21.28
C ALA A 177 -10.03 17.95 22.27
N ALA A 178 -10.66 18.00 23.44
CA ALA A 178 -10.35 18.98 24.48
C ALA A 178 -8.93 18.78 25.04
N GLU A 179 -8.50 17.53 25.27
CA GLU A 179 -7.18 17.21 25.83
C GLU A 179 -6.04 17.48 24.84
N VAL A 180 -6.25 17.16 23.57
CA VAL A 180 -5.24 17.33 22.50
C VAL A 180 -5.22 18.75 21.91
N GLY A 181 -6.25 19.58 22.20
CA GLY A 181 -6.34 20.94 21.67
C GLY A 181 -6.76 21.00 20.20
N ILE A 182 -7.63 20.09 19.75
CA ILE A 182 -8.13 20.02 18.37
C ILE A 182 -9.65 20.11 18.31
N SER A 183 -10.22 20.28 17.11
CA SER A 183 -11.68 20.25 16.95
C SER A 183 -12.24 18.83 17.16
N ARG A 184 -13.50 18.73 17.68
CA ARG A 184 -14.20 17.44 17.81
C ARG A 184 -14.30 16.70 16.47
N ALA A 185 -14.56 17.41 15.37
CA ALA A 185 -14.63 16.81 14.02
C ALA A 185 -13.27 16.22 13.60
N THR A 186 -12.17 16.89 13.95
CA THR A 186 -10.82 16.38 13.72
C THR A 186 -10.60 15.12 14.55
N ALA A 187 -10.87 15.13 15.85
CA ALA A 187 -10.73 13.95 16.72
C ALA A 187 -11.56 12.76 16.20
N GLN A 188 -12.83 12.97 15.83
CA GLN A 188 -13.68 11.91 15.26
C GLN A 188 -13.08 11.25 14.03
N ARG A 189 -12.49 12.03 13.12
CA ARG A 189 -11.86 11.52 11.89
C ARG A 189 -10.65 10.63 12.18
N TYR A 190 -9.80 11.03 13.14
CA TYR A 190 -8.65 10.22 13.57
C TYR A 190 -9.08 8.94 14.31
N LEU A 191 -10.05 9.07 15.23
CA LEU A 191 -10.57 7.93 15.99
C LEU A 191 -11.28 6.91 15.09
N ALA A 192 -12.00 7.35 14.06
CA ALA A 192 -12.59 6.47 13.04
C ALA A 192 -11.51 5.70 12.29
N SER A 193 -10.40 6.36 11.91
CA SER A 193 -9.26 5.71 11.25
C SER A 193 -8.60 4.66 12.16
N LEU A 194 -8.39 4.97 13.45
CA LEU A 194 -7.86 4.01 14.42
C LEU A 194 -8.81 2.83 14.66
N ALA A 195 -10.12 3.05 14.60
CA ALA A 195 -11.13 1.99 14.73
C ALA A 195 -11.11 1.06 13.50
N GLN A 196 -11.01 1.62 12.29
CA GLN A 196 -10.86 0.84 11.05
C GLN A 196 -9.56 0.02 11.04
N ALA A 197 -8.48 0.57 11.61
CA ALA A 197 -7.21 -0.13 11.77
C ALA A 197 -7.22 -1.16 12.93
N GLY A 198 -8.33 -1.31 13.65
CA GLY A 198 -8.47 -2.25 14.77
C GLY A 198 -7.67 -1.88 16.04
N ARG A 199 -7.08 -0.68 16.09
CA ARG A 199 -6.23 -0.21 17.20
C ARG A 199 -7.03 0.23 18.42
N VAL A 200 -8.29 0.59 18.23
CA VAL A 200 -9.20 1.00 19.32
C VAL A 200 -10.49 0.18 19.27
N ARG A 201 -11.07 -0.06 20.45
CA ARG A 201 -12.42 -0.60 20.61
C ARG A 201 -13.40 0.55 20.65
N VAL A 202 -14.51 0.45 19.91
CA VAL A 202 -15.60 1.42 19.92
C VAL A 202 -16.74 0.86 20.76
N SER A 203 -17.27 1.66 21.68
CA SER A 203 -18.46 1.39 22.48
C SER A 203 -19.43 2.56 22.40
N LEU A 204 -20.70 2.30 22.70
CA LEU A 204 -21.74 3.35 22.80
C LEU A 204 -21.99 3.70 24.25
N ARG A 205 -21.89 4.99 24.57
CA ARG A 205 -22.32 5.53 25.86
C ARG A 205 -23.69 6.14 25.72
N TYR A 206 -24.64 5.61 26.50
CA TYR A 206 -25.99 6.15 26.60
C TYR A 206 -26.05 7.13 27.74
N GLY A 207 -26.27 8.42 27.44
CA GLY A 207 -26.55 9.44 28.46
C GLY A 207 -28.03 9.45 28.88
N THR A 208 -28.34 10.14 29.98
CA THR A 208 -29.73 10.28 30.50
C THR A 208 -30.65 11.05 29.54
N THR A 209 -30.10 11.86 28.65
CA THR A 209 -30.82 12.62 27.61
C THR A 209 -29.89 12.84 26.43
N GLY A 210 -30.28 12.40 25.21
CA GLY A 210 -29.53 12.69 23.98
C GLY A 210 -29.21 11.46 23.11
N ARG A 211 -28.55 11.68 21.96
CA ARG A 211 -28.04 10.62 21.08
C ARG A 211 -26.89 9.88 21.75
N PRO A 212 -26.79 8.54 21.56
CA PRO A 212 -25.66 7.76 22.03
C PRO A 212 -24.33 8.36 21.52
N GLU A 213 -23.34 8.46 22.39
CA GLU A 213 -22.01 8.96 22.05
C GLU A 213 -21.05 7.78 21.88
N HIS A 214 -20.21 7.83 20.83
CA HIS A 214 -19.15 6.84 20.63
C HIS A 214 -18.00 7.11 21.61
N GLU A 215 -17.60 6.08 22.34
CA GLU A 215 -16.38 6.05 23.15
C GLU A 215 -15.36 5.10 22.54
N TYR A 216 -14.10 5.45 22.69
CA TYR A 216 -12.96 4.77 22.12
C TYR A 216 -12.00 4.37 23.24
N ALA A 217 -11.63 3.10 23.27
CA ALA A 217 -10.64 2.56 24.21
C ALA A 217 -9.48 1.95 23.43
N TRP A 218 -8.26 2.21 23.86
CA TRP A 218 -7.07 1.61 23.29
C TRP A 218 -7.12 0.08 23.45
N ARG A 219 -6.71 -0.66 22.42
CA ARG A 219 -6.46 -2.11 22.53
C ARG A 219 -4.99 -2.29 22.87
N ALA A 220 -4.66 -2.68 24.10
CA ALA A 220 -3.35 -3.24 24.37
C ALA A 220 -3.24 -4.55 23.57
N GLU A 221 -2.16 -4.72 22.80
CA GLU A 221 -1.83 -6.03 22.23
C GLU A 221 -1.56 -7.00 23.38
N PRO A 222 -2.08 -8.27 23.29
CA PRO A 222 -1.79 -9.30 24.28
C PRO A 222 -0.31 -9.70 24.26
#